data_0d82f0fcdd80e2f771699c380da9bfad
#
_entry.id   0d82f0fcdd80e2f771699c380da9bfad
#
_cell.length_a   1.000
_cell.length_b   1.000
_cell.length_c   1.000
_cell.angle_alpha   90.00
_cell.angle_beta   90.00
_cell.angle_gamma   90.00
#
_symmetry.space_group_name_H-M   'P 1'
#
loop_
_entity.id
_entity.type
_entity.pdbx_description
1 polymer ?
#
loop_
_entity_poly.entity_id
_entity_poly.type
_entity_poly.pdbx_seq_one_letter_code
_entity_poly.pdbx_strand_id
1 'polypeptide(L)'
;REILNPIEHTTYMIAKAKVISHGANAIRYSVDKDKAEIVKTNLLPDDISPTAMWARMFALQKKFEDKLNRYHPLKRNMIRIEVSPTSEETQGWTIEDWQRLADDFIREFDAVDLSAKSKRKSAKATNLKDSQYVVALHCDSKSGIMHLHIDANRIDMRGIVNDAHYIYERAMAAA
;
A
#
# COMPACT_ATOMS: atom_id res chain seq x y z
N ARG A 1 -42.84 1.08 -26.01
CA ARG A 1 -41.45 1.53 -26.08
C ARG A 1 -40.87 1.29 -24.71
N GLU A 2 -40.18 0.15 -24.54
CA GLU A 2 -39.38 -0.13 -23.36
C GLU A 2 -38.14 0.77 -23.40
N ILE A 3 -37.96 1.58 -22.36
CA ILE A 3 -36.74 2.34 -22.11
C ILE A 3 -35.77 1.33 -21.54
N LEU A 4 -34.85 0.83 -22.37
CA LEU A 4 -33.69 0.09 -21.88
C LEU A 4 -32.84 1.04 -21.05
N ASN A 5 -32.84 0.82 -19.74
CA ASN A 5 -31.85 1.46 -18.87
C ASN A 5 -30.47 1.05 -19.35
N PRO A 6 -29.55 1.99 -19.64
CA PRO A 6 -28.18 1.63 -19.89
C PRO A 6 -27.66 0.95 -18.62
N ILE A 7 -27.14 -0.25 -18.77
CA ILE A 7 -26.34 -0.91 -17.74
C ILE A 7 -25.11 0.00 -17.57
N GLU A 8 -25.11 0.81 -16.53
CA GLU A 8 -23.91 1.53 -16.11
C GLU A 8 -22.88 0.47 -15.77
N HIS A 9 -21.94 0.23 -16.68
CA HIS A 9 -20.70 -0.44 -16.38
C HIS A 9 -19.89 0.49 -15.48
N THR A 10 -20.21 0.47 -14.20
CA THR A 10 -19.36 1.14 -13.20
C THR A 10 -18.07 0.32 -13.10
N THR A 11 -17.07 0.77 -13.80
CA THR A 11 -15.71 0.22 -13.69
C THR A 11 -15.15 0.71 -12.38
N TYR A 12 -14.88 -0.20 -11.45
CA TYR A 12 -14.36 0.16 -10.13
C TYR A 12 -12.84 0.10 -10.11
N MET A 13 -12.23 1.02 -9.37
CA MET A 13 -10.83 0.91 -8.96
C MET A 13 -10.63 -0.41 -8.21
N ILE A 14 -9.54 -1.09 -8.48
CA ILE A 14 -9.19 -2.35 -7.82
C ILE A 14 -7.95 -2.12 -6.95
N ALA A 15 -8.00 -2.60 -5.72
CA ALA A 15 -6.83 -2.63 -4.85
C ALA A 15 -6.61 -4.00 -4.23
N LYS A 16 -5.35 -4.37 -4.07
CA LYS A 16 -4.90 -5.63 -3.46
C LYS A 16 -3.82 -5.32 -2.44
N ALA A 17 -3.84 -6.03 -1.32
CA ALA A 17 -2.79 -5.91 -0.31
C ALA A 17 -2.38 -7.29 0.21
N LYS A 18 -1.11 -7.42 0.54
CA LYS A 18 -0.53 -8.60 1.19
C LYS A 18 0.65 -8.21 2.06
N VAL A 19 0.98 -9.06 3.02
CA VAL A 19 2.21 -8.97 3.79
C VAL A 19 3.28 -9.87 3.21
N ILE A 20 4.52 -9.38 3.15
CA ILE A 20 5.65 -10.07 2.57
C ILE A 20 6.88 -10.00 3.49
N SER A 21 7.88 -10.83 3.21
CA SER A 21 9.11 -10.96 4.03
C SER A 21 10.39 -10.52 3.31
N HIS A 22 10.31 -10.04 2.09
CA HIS A 22 11.47 -9.68 1.25
C HIS A 22 11.51 -8.19 0.93
N GLY A 23 11.60 -7.35 1.99
CA GLY A 23 11.42 -5.92 1.89
C GLY A 23 12.35 -5.22 0.87
N ALA A 24 13.66 -5.49 0.91
CA ALA A 24 14.61 -4.87 -0.04
C ALA A 24 14.29 -5.23 -1.50
N ASN A 25 13.98 -6.50 -1.77
CA ASN A 25 13.62 -6.96 -3.11
C ASN A 25 12.28 -6.41 -3.57
N ALA A 26 11.32 -6.25 -2.64
CA ALA A 26 10.03 -5.68 -2.94
C ALA A 26 10.17 -4.21 -3.37
N ILE A 27 10.89 -3.40 -2.61
CA ILE A 27 11.12 -1.99 -2.94
C ILE A 27 11.88 -1.87 -4.26
N ARG A 28 12.94 -2.67 -4.44
CA ARG A 28 13.70 -2.69 -5.69
C ARG A 28 12.81 -3.01 -6.89
N TYR A 29 11.97 -4.03 -6.78
CA TYR A 29 11.02 -4.37 -7.84
C TYR A 29 10.08 -3.20 -8.15
N SER A 30 9.58 -2.50 -7.13
CA SER A 30 8.65 -1.40 -7.31
C SER A 30 9.30 -0.15 -7.90
N VAL A 31 10.57 0.13 -7.56
CA VAL A 31 11.25 1.39 -7.89
C VAL A 31 12.16 1.26 -9.12
N ASP A 32 12.87 0.12 -9.26
CA ASP A 32 13.87 -0.08 -10.33
C ASP A 32 13.29 -0.75 -11.60
N LYS A 33 12.00 -1.05 -11.60
CA LYS A 33 11.35 -1.63 -12.79
C LYS A 33 11.39 -0.61 -13.94
N ASP A 34 11.61 -1.11 -15.15
CA ASP A 34 11.51 -0.27 -16.36
C ASP A 34 10.19 0.52 -16.38
N LYS A 35 10.29 1.82 -16.60
CA LYS A 35 9.17 2.76 -16.57
C LYS A 35 8.47 2.92 -15.20
N ALA A 36 9.11 2.52 -14.11
CA ALA A 36 8.64 2.87 -12.78
C ALA A 36 9.10 4.29 -12.40
N GLU A 37 8.25 5.02 -11.70
CA GLU A 37 8.55 6.35 -11.20
C GLU A 37 8.13 6.44 -9.74
N ILE A 38 9.00 6.99 -8.87
CA ILE A 38 8.64 7.26 -7.48
C ILE A 38 7.65 8.43 -7.47
N VAL A 39 6.46 8.18 -6.98
CA VAL A 39 5.39 9.18 -6.85
C VAL A 39 5.57 9.98 -5.58
N LYS A 40 5.85 9.29 -4.47
CA LYS A 40 6.12 9.90 -3.17
C LYS A 40 6.74 8.89 -2.20
N THR A 41 7.33 9.42 -1.15
CA THR A 41 7.71 8.67 0.05
C THR A 41 7.04 9.26 1.28
N ASN A 42 6.94 8.49 2.33
CA ASN A 42 6.45 8.95 3.62
C ASN A 42 7.44 8.54 4.72
N LEU A 43 7.93 9.51 5.48
CA LEU A 43 8.89 9.29 6.57
C LEU A 43 10.18 8.57 6.12
N LEU A 44 10.49 8.71 4.83
CA LEU A 44 11.70 8.23 4.15
C LEU A 44 12.17 9.31 3.19
N PRO A 45 13.49 9.50 3.02
CA PRO A 45 14.03 10.29 1.91
C PRO A 45 13.66 9.64 0.57
N ASP A 46 13.40 10.45 -0.44
CA ASP A 46 13.08 10.00 -1.81
C ASP A 46 14.32 9.85 -2.71
N ASP A 47 15.46 10.39 -2.27
CA ASP A 47 16.74 10.42 -2.99
C ASP A 47 17.72 9.31 -2.58
N ILE A 48 17.25 8.29 -1.84
CA ILE A 48 18.07 7.14 -1.43
C ILE A 48 17.70 5.87 -2.20
N SER A 49 18.64 4.92 -2.27
CA SER A 49 18.42 3.65 -2.98
C SER A 49 17.32 2.81 -2.31
N PRO A 50 16.68 1.88 -3.06
CA PRO A 50 15.73 0.92 -2.49
C PRO A 50 16.29 0.13 -1.32
N THR A 51 17.56 -0.28 -1.41
CA THR A 51 18.26 -0.97 -0.30
C THR A 51 18.39 -0.08 0.92
N ALA A 52 18.70 1.21 0.74
CA ALA A 52 18.78 2.18 1.85
C ALA A 52 17.39 2.47 2.45
N MET A 53 16.32 2.52 1.66
CA MET A 53 14.96 2.64 2.15
C MET A 53 14.61 1.47 3.06
N TRP A 54 14.88 0.24 2.61
CA TRP A 54 14.65 -0.95 3.42
C TRP A 54 15.50 -0.97 4.68
N ALA A 55 16.78 -0.58 4.60
CA ALA A 55 17.66 -0.50 5.77
C ALA A 55 17.08 0.43 6.86
N ARG A 56 16.47 1.55 6.49
CA ARG A 56 15.80 2.46 7.42
C ARG A 56 14.55 1.84 8.03
N MET A 57 13.72 1.16 7.23
CA MET A 57 12.54 0.44 7.73
C MET A 57 12.95 -0.66 8.70
N PHE A 58 13.99 -1.43 8.36
CA PHE A 58 14.50 -2.51 9.19
C PHE A 58 15.14 -1.99 10.48
N ALA A 59 15.88 -0.88 10.43
CA ALA A 59 16.44 -0.24 11.61
C ALA A 59 15.37 0.18 12.62
N LEU A 60 14.22 0.69 12.12
CA LEU A 60 13.08 1.02 12.98
C LEU A 60 12.51 -0.25 13.64
N GLN A 61 12.38 -1.34 12.89
CA GLN A 61 11.92 -2.62 13.44
C GLN A 61 12.89 -3.15 14.50
N LYS A 62 14.20 -3.04 14.26
CA LYS A 62 15.23 -3.42 15.23
C LYS A 62 15.15 -2.60 16.51
N LYS A 63 14.88 -1.30 16.42
CA LYS A 63 14.66 -0.44 17.59
C LYS A 63 13.56 -0.96 18.52
N PHE A 64 12.55 -1.59 17.96
CA PHE A 64 11.40 -2.13 18.70
C PHE A 64 11.42 -3.66 18.81
N GLU A 65 12.57 -4.31 18.57
CA GLU A 65 12.69 -5.77 18.49
C GLU A 65 12.17 -6.49 19.74
N ASP A 66 12.51 -6.04 20.92
CA ASP A 66 12.05 -6.65 22.17
C ASP A 66 10.53 -6.62 22.31
N LYS A 67 9.90 -5.53 21.87
CA LYS A 67 8.44 -5.39 21.87
C LYS A 67 7.80 -6.28 20.82
N LEU A 68 8.36 -6.30 19.60
CA LEU A 68 7.82 -7.04 18.45
C LEU A 68 7.93 -8.55 18.64
N ASN A 69 9.04 -9.01 19.23
CA ASN A 69 9.36 -10.43 19.38
C ASN A 69 8.85 -11.04 20.70
N ARG A 70 8.17 -10.24 21.54
CA ARG A 70 7.70 -10.70 22.87
C ARG A 70 6.94 -12.02 22.82
N TYR A 71 6.13 -12.22 21.77
CA TYR A 71 5.30 -13.42 21.62
C TYR A 71 5.69 -14.24 20.39
N HIS A 72 5.92 -13.59 19.26
CA HIS A 72 6.32 -14.20 18.00
C HIS A 72 7.17 -13.24 17.17
N PRO A 73 8.28 -13.71 16.58
CA PRO A 73 9.07 -12.89 15.66
C PRO A 73 8.23 -12.35 14.50
N LEU A 74 8.43 -11.08 14.13
CA LEU A 74 7.78 -10.47 12.99
C LEU A 74 8.38 -11.03 11.69
N LYS A 75 7.81 -12.11 11.16
CA LYS A 75 8.33 -12.81 9.98
C LYS A 75 8.00 -12.10 8.66
N ARG A 76 6.81 -11.49 8.59
CA ARG A 76 6.35 -10.72 7.44
C ARG A 76 6.38 -9.26 7.79
N ASN A 77 7.44 -8.60 7.36
CA ASN A 77 7.85 -7.30 7.86
C ASN A 77 7.56 -6.13 6.92
N MET A 78 6.85 -6.37 5.82
CA MET A 78 6.41 -5.34 4.89
C MET A 78 4.97 -5.60 4.42
N ILE A 79 4.25 -4.52 4.16
CA ILE A 79 2.96 -4.53 3.47
C ILE A 79 3.19 -4.06 2.04
N ARG A 80 2.72 -4.82 1.07
CA ARG A 80 2.66 -4.44 -0.34
C ARG A 80 1.23 -4.23 -0.75
N ILE A 81 0.95 -3.09 -1.37
CA ILE A 81 -0.36 -2.72 -1.90
C ILE A 81 -0.22 -2.38 -3.37
N GLU A 82 -1.17 -2.82 -4.17
CA GLU A 82 -1.34 -2.42 -5.57
C GLU A 82 -2.69 -1.72 -5.69
N VAL A 83 -2.70 -0.53 -6.31
CA VAL A 83 -3.91 0.25 -6.55
C VAL A 83 -4.01 0.52 -8.05
N SER A 84 -5.07 -0.01 -8.66
CA SER A 84 -5.29 0.07 -10.11
C SER A 84 -6.61 0.80 -10.38
N PRO A 85 -6.60 2.11 -10.60
CA PRO A 85 -7.75 2.82 -11.13
C PRO A 85 -7.98 2.40 -12.59
N THR A 86 -9.13 2.74 -13.13
CA THR A 86 -9.42 2.44 -14.53
C THR A 86 -8.59 3.31 -15.46
N SER A 87 -8.31 2.83 -16.67
CA SER A 87 -7.61 3.62 -17.68
C SER A 87 -8.38 4.88 -18.10
N GLU A 88 -9.70 4.83 -18.02
CA GLU A 88 -10.57 5.98 -18.32
C GLU A 88 -10.43 7.08 -17.28
N GLU A 89 -10.38 6.71 -15.99
CA GLU A 89 -10.21 7.67 -14.89
C GLU A 89 -8.85 8.37 -14.94
N THR A 90 -7.81 7.65 -15.31
CA THR A 90 -6.42 8.14 -15.26
C THR A 90 -5.97 8.87 -16.52
N GLN A 91 -6.84 9.02 -17.50
CA GLN A 91 -6.52 9.70 -18.73
C GLN A 91 -6.14 11.17 -18.47
N GLY A 92 -4.92 11.54 -18.84
CA GLY A 92 -4.40 12.90 -18.64
C GLY A 92 -3.96 13.23 -17.22
N TRP A 93 -3.86 12.23 -16.34
CA TRP A 93 -3.36 12.44 -14.97
C TRP A 93 -1.90 12.90 -14.97
N THR A 94 -1.62 13.85 -14.09
CA THR A 94 -0.28 14.31 -13.74
C THR A 94 0.26 13.50 -12.56
N ILE A 95 1.54 13.70 -12.22
CA ILE A 95 2.13 13.07 -11.03
C ILE A 95 1.41 13.50 -9.74
N GLU A 96 0.92 14.72 -9.68
CA GLU A 96 0.16 15.26 -8.55
C GLU A 96 -1.20 14.56 -8.38
N ASP A 97 -1.82 14.12 -9.47
CA ASP A 97 -3.05 13.33 -9.42
C ASP A 97 -2.78 11.95 -8.79
N TRP A 98 -1.66 11.32 -9.17
CA TRP A 98 -1.23 10.06 -8.57
C TRP A 98 -0.83 10.20 -7.10
N GLN A 99 -0.22 11.32 -6.72
CA GLN A 99 0.06 11.62 -5.31
C GLN A 99 -1.22 11.75 -4.49
N ARG A 100 -2.22 12.47 -5.01
CA ARG A 100 -3.53 12.59 -4.37
C ARG A 100 -4.22 11.24 -4.22
N LEU A 101 -4.20 10.41 -5.27
CA LEU A 101 -4.74 9.05 -5.17
C LEU A 101 -4.06 8.26 -4.05
N ALA A 102 -2.73 8.31 -3.96
CA ALA A 102 -2.00 7.62 -2.91
C ALA A 102 -2.40 8.11 -1.51
N ASP A 103 -2.50 9.42 -1.31
CA ASP A 103 -2.89 10.01 -0.03
C ASP A 103 -4.33 9.63 0.36
N ASP A 104 -5.25 9.74 -0.58
CA ASP A 104 -6.66 9.38 -0.37
C ASP A 104 -6.80 7.88 -0.08
N PHE A 105 -6.11 7.04 -0.84
CA PHE A 105 -6.15 5.59 -0.61
C PHE A 105 -5.59 5.21 0.77
N ILE A 106 -4.46 5.76 1.19
CA ILE A 106 -3.87 5.51 2.51
C ILE A 106 -4.84 5.93 3.61
N ARG A 107 -5.47 7.09 3.47
CA ARG A 107 -6.47 7.58 4.44
C ARG A 107 -7.65 6.61 4.54
N GLU A 108 -8.22 6.20 3.40
CA GLU A 108 -9.35 5.26 3.36
C GLU A 108 -8.94 3.87 3.88
N PHE A 109 -7.75 3.40 3.52
CA PHE A 109 -7.21 2.12 3.99
C PHE A 109 -7.12 2.08 5.52
N ASP A 110 -6.58 3.13 6.14
CA ASP A 110 -6.49 3.24 7.59
C ASP A 110 -7.86 3.40 8.27
N ALA A 111 -8.83 3.98 7.57
CA ALA A 111 -10.18 4.23 8.09
C ALA A 111 -11.12 3.02 7.99
N VAL A 112 -10.79 1.98 7.21
CA VAL A 112 -11.65 0.80 7.06
C VAL A 112 -11.88 0.11 8.41
N ASP A 113 -13.14 -0.05 8.79
CA ASP A 113 -13.55 -0.79 9.97
C ASP A 113 -13.87 -2.24 9.61
N LEU A 114 -13.05 -3.17 10.10
CA LEU A 114 -13.23 -4.61 9.94
C LEU A 114 -13.79 -5.32 11.20
N SER A 115 -14.25 -4.56 12.17
CA SER A 115 -14.76 -5.11 13.45
C SER A 115 -15.92 -6.08 13.27
N ALA A 116 -16.76 -5.88 12.26
CA ALA A 116 -17.87 -6.76 11.93
C ALA A 116 -17.41 -8.13 11.38
N LYS A 117 -16.23 -8.21 10.77
CA LYS A 117 -15.66 -9.44 10.18
C LYS A 117 -14.77 -10.21 11.14
N SER A 118 -14.26 -9.56 12.18
CA SER A 118 -13.31 -10.15 13.10
C SER A 118 -13.87 -10.16 14.53
N LYS A 119 -14.00 -11.35 15.10
CA LYS A 119 -14.27 -11.53 16.53
C LYS A 119 -13.06 -11.17 17.42
N ARG A 120 -11.89 -10.90 16.82
CA ARG A 120 -10.69 -10.52 17.56
C ARG A 120 -10.67 -9.01 17.77
N LYS A 121 -10.55 -8.60 19.02
CA LYS A 121 -10.33 -7.20 19.41
C LYS A 121 -9.06 -6.59 18.77
N SER A 122 -8.20 -7.43 18.20
CA SER A 122 -6.94 -7.05 17.54
C SER A 122 -7.06 -6.80 16.02
N ALA A 123 -8.21 -7.08 15.40
CA ALA A 123 -8.45 -6.66 14.01
C ALA A 123 -8.64 -5.14 13.96
N LYS A 124 -7.67 -4.46 14.51
CA LYS A 124 -7.67 -3.02 14.66
C LYS A 124 -7.03 -2.38 13.45
N ALA A 125 -7.32 -1.12 13.33
CA ALA A 125 -6.84 -0.21 12.34
C ALA A 125 -5.35 -0.41 11.99
N THR A 126 -5.02 -0.22 10.76
CA THR A 126 -3.67 0.10 10.32
C THR A 126 -3.40 1.59 10.60
N ASN A 127 -2.13 1.96 10.59
CA ASN A 127 -1.69 3.34 10.74
C ASN A 127 -0.59 3.64 9.69
N LEU A 128 -0.91 3.44 8.42
CA LEU A 128 0.05 3.65 7.33
C LEU A 128 0.45 5.11 7.21
N LYS A 129 -0.42 6.05 7.54
CA LYS A 129 -0.09 7.49 7.53
C LYS A 129 1.12 7.83 8.40
N ASP A 130 1.34 7.09 9.50
CA ASP A 130 2.49 7.26 10.41
C ASP A 130 3.49 6.10 10.27
N SER A 131 3.48 5.41 9.15
CA SER A 131 4.44 4.36 8.78
C SER A 131 5.34 4.83 7.64
N GLN A 132 6.55 4.30 7.59
CA GLN A 132 7.44 4.53 6.46
C GLN A 132 6.89 3.78 5.23
N TYR A 133 6.76 4.46 4.09
CA TYR A 133 6.41 3.81 2.83
C TYR A 133 6.97 4.55 1.63
N VAL A 134 7.05 3.84 0.52
CA VAL A 134 7.34 4.36 -0.81
C VAL A 134 6.21 4.00 -1.76
N VAL A 135 5.82 4.95 -2.60
CA VAL A 135 4.82 4.79 -3.65
C VAL A 135 5.49 4.92 -5.00
N ALA A 136 5.37 3.91 -5.84
CA ALA A 136 5.86 3.92 -7.21
C ALA A 136 4.69 3.76 -8.20
N LEU A 137 4.75 4.51 -9.30
CA LEU A 137 3.84 4.37 -10.43
C LEU A 137 4.43 3.38 -11.42
N HIS A 138 3.67 2.35 -11.78
CA HIS A 138 4.01 1.40 -12.82
C HIS A 138 3.10 1.58 -14.02
N CYS A 139 3.67 1.44 -15.22
CA CYS A 139 2.93 1.23 -16.45
C CYS A 139 3.14 -0.22 -16.89
N ASP A 140 2.08 -1.02 -16.92
CA ASP A 140 2.16 -2.36 -17.45
C ASP A 140 2.35 -2.27 -18.97
N SER A 141 3.51 -2.76 -19.44
CA SER A 141 3.89 -2.68 -20.87
C SER A 141 2.98 -3.49 -21.81
N LYS A 142 2.25 -4.48 -21.28
CA LYS A 142 1.38 -5.34 -22.09
C LYS A 142 -0.03 -4.78 -22.26
N SER A 143 -0.59 -4.20 -21.22
CA SER A 143 -1.97 -3.67 -21.20
C SER A 143 -2.05 -2.15 -21.22
N GLY A 144 -0.92 -1.46 -20.97
CA GLY A 144 -0.89 0.00 -20.82
C GLY A 144 -1.57 0.51 -19.54
N ILE A 145 -1.99 -0.40 -18.65
CA ILE A 145 -2.66 -0.03 -17.40
C ILE A 145 -1.61 0.52 -16.43
N MET A 146 -1.87 1.73 -15.94
CA MET A 146 -1.08 2.36 -14.91
C MET A 146 -1.62 1.99 -13.53
N HIS A 147 -0.73 1.71 -12.58
CA HIS A 147 -1.11 1.34 -11.23
C HIS A 147 -0.03 1.76 -10.22
N LEU A 148 -0.45 2.00 -8.99
CA LEU A 148 0.47 2.30 -7.89
C LEU A 148 0.91 1.01 -7.19
N HIS A 149 2.19 0.94 -6.86
CA HIS A 149 2.75 0.03 -5.86
C HIS A 149 3.09 0.83 -4.61
N ILE A 150 2.59 0.37 -3.45
CA ILE A 150 2.91 0.94 -2.15
C ILE A 150 3.61 -0.14 -1.35
N ASP A 151 4.86 0.11 -0.97
CA ASP A 151 5.62 -0.77 -0.08
C ASP A 151 5.80 -0.05 1.26
N ALA A 152 5.13 -0.55 2.30
CA ALA A 152 5.06 0.08 3.61
C ALA A 152 5.70 -0.79 4.70
N ASN A 153 6.34 -0.13 5.66
CA ASN A 153 6.82 -0.79 6.86
C ASN A 153 5.67 -1.47 7.60
N ARG A 154 5.89 -2.68 8.08
CA ARG A 154 4.91 -3.42 8.85
C ARG A 154 4.57 -2.78 10.21
N ILE A 155 5.40 -1.86 10.69
CA ILE A 155 5.18 -1.11 11.92
C ILE A 155 5.07 0.39 11.66
N ASP A 156 4.33 1.08 12.52
CA ASP A 156 4.33 2.54 12.54
C ASP A 156 5.55 3.09 13.32
N MET A 157 5.70 4.41 13.36
CA MET A 157 6.82 5.08 14.02
C MET A 157 6.86 4.85 15.55
N ARG A 158 5.79 4.36 16.14
CA ARG A 158 5.71 3.99 17.58
C ARG A 158 6.05 2.51 17.83
N GLY A 159 6.35 1.75 16.78
CA GLY A 159 6.60 0.32 16.86
C GLY A 159 5.33 -0.53 17.00
N ILE A 160 4.17 0.02 16.64
CA ILE A 160 2.89 -0.71 16.63
C ILE A 160 2.73 -1.39 15.28
N VAL A 161 2.43 -2.69 15.31
CA VAL A 161 2.25 -3.49 14.10
C VAL A 161 0.97 -3.09 13.39
N ASN A 162 1.07 -2.78 12.09
CA ASN A 162 -0.07 -2.66 11.20
C ASN A 162 -0.70 -4.05 11.03
N ASP A 163 -1.96 -4.22 11.39
CA ASP A 163 -2.64 -5.51 11.42
C ASP A 163 -2.79 -6.08 9.99
N ALA A 164 -2.43 -7.34 9.83
CA ALA A 164 -2.54 -8.05 8.56
C ALA A 164 -3.83 -8.87 8.42
N HIS A 165 -4.65 -8.98 9.45
CA HIS A 165 -5.91 -9.70 9.37
C HIS A 165 -6.85 -9.00 8.38
N TYR A 166 -7.37 -9.77 7.43
CA TYR A 166 -8.25 -9.26 6.37
C TYR A 166 -7.65 -8.09 5.59
N ILE A 167 -6.31 -8.07 5.41
CA ILE A 167 -5.64 -6.96 4.73
C ILE A 167 -6.06 -6.85 3.25
N TYR A 168 -6.41 -7.97 2.63
CA TYR A 168 -6.93 -7.97 1.27
C TYR A 168 -8.31 -7.29 1.21
N GLU A 169 -9.21 -7.66 2.13
CA GLU A 169 -10.54 -7.05 2.24
C GLU A 169 -10.47 -5.57 2.60
N ARG A 170 -9.50 -5.20 3.43
CA ARG A 170 -9.21 -3.79 3.74
C ARG A 170 -8.85 -3.02 2.49
N ALA A 171 -7.98 -3.54 1.65
CA ALA A 171 -7.58 -2.90 0.40
C ALA A 171 -8.78 -2.76 -0.57
N MET A 172 -9.60 -3.79 -0.69
CA MET A 172 -10.79 -3.75 -1.52
C MET A 172 -11.82 -2.75 -1.03
N ALA A 173 -11.99 -2.61 0.28
CA ALA A 173 -12.92 -1.65 0.87
C ALA A 173 -12.43 -0.20 0.79
N ALA A 174 -11.12 0.01 0.67
CA ALA A 174 -10.51 1.34 0.53
C ALA A 174 -10.53 1.84 -0.93
N ALA A 175 -10.65 0.92 -1.89
CA ALA A 175 -10.74 1.23 -3.31
C ALA A 175 -12.16 1.71 -3.68
#